data_f7115cc2adbe16bc0d35285dc0a0cc50
#
_entry.id   f7115cc2adbe16bc0d35285dc0a0cc50
#
_cell.length_a   1.000
_cell.length_b   1.000
_cell.length_c   1.000
_cell.angle_alpha   90.00
_cell.angle_beta   90.00
_cell.angle_gamma   90.00
#
_symmetry.space_group_name_H-M   'P 1'
#
loop_
_entity.id
_entity.type
_entity.pdbx_description
1 polymer ?
#
loop_
_entity_poly.entity_id
_entity_poly.type
_entity_poly.pdbx_seq_one_letter_code
_entity_poly.pdbx_strand_id
1 'polypeptide(L)'
;KDNNLYVNLFIPSTLRWGDTQIEQQTAFPDEEGSTLVISPEKGKKEFTLLFRIPEWTKPEALRLSVNGKRQNVTVKEGYVSLNRTWSKGDKVRLELPMHLRAIALPDGSANYSILYGPIVLAARLGKQNQDGMFADDSRGGHIAAGPRLPLQTMPVIVGDKNNLLSHLKKVEGKPLTFTLSGVYPERYEGMTVEPFFRLYECRYMVYWPVLSVQELQARQEQLAKEEKERAALDGMTADKVICGEQQPESDHFIRMENSRTGDDEGIHWREAAGWFSYRMKTNGKQVNKVR
;
A
#
# COMPACT_ATOMS: atom_id res chain seq x y z
N LYS A 1 32.39 -12.27 4.09
CA LYS A 1 32.90 -13.41 4.84
C LYS A 1 33.09 -14.55 3.85
N ASP A 2 34.22 -15.21 3.85
CA ASP A 2 34.48 -16.44 3.08
C ASP A 2 34.37 -16.31 1.54
N ASN A 3 34.83 -15.19 0.96
CA ASN A 3 34.86 -14.98 -0.50
C ASN A 3 33.45 -15.01 -1.16
N ASN A 4 32.39 -14.71 -0.39
CA ASN A 4 31.01 -14.68 -0.84
C ASN A 4 30.47 -13.25 -0.88
N LEU A 5 29.79 -12.90 -1.96
CA LEU A 5 29.07 -11.62 -2.12
C LEU A 5 27.56 -11.87 -2.25
N TYR A 6 26.80 -11.30 -1.33
CA TYR A 6 25.36 -11.40 -1.30
C TYR A 6 24.70 -10.21 -2.01
N VAL A 7 23.83 -10.48 -2.96
CA VAL A 7 23.00 -9.50 -3.67
C VAL A 7 21.57 -9.64 -3.16
N ASN A 8 21.22 -8.82 -2.17
CA ASN A 8 19.95 -8.90 -1.47
C ASN A 8 18.90 -7.92 -1.98
N LEU A 9 19.36 -6.82 -2.58
CA LEU A 9 18.52 -5.75 -3.10
C LEU A 9 18.85 -5.46 -4.55
N PHE A 10 17.83 -5.06 -5.31
CA PHE A 10 17.96 -4.72 -6.74
C PHE A 10 17.86 -3.20 -6.90
N ILE A 11 18.94 -2.51 -6.50
CA ILE A 11 19.05 -1.05 -6.48
C ILE A 11 20.28 -0.66 -7.30
N PRO A 12 20.21 0.37 -8.17
CA PRO A 12 21.39 0.88 -8.86
C PRO A 12 22.47 1.26 -7.85
N SER A 13 23.63 0.63 -7.95
CA SER A 13 24.68 0.81 -6.94
C SER A 13 26.06 0.39 -7.46
N THR A 14 27.09 0.92 -6.84
CA THR A 14 28.48 0.52 -7.07
C THR A 14 29.14 0.12 -5.76
N LEU A 15 29.67 -1.08 -5.70
CA LEU A 15 30.43 -1.61 -4.60
C LEU A 15 31.91 -1.67 -4.97
N ARG A 16 32.77 -1.16 -4.10
CA ARG A 16 34.23 -1.46 -4.12
C ARG A 16 34.53 -2.48 -3.04
N TRP A 17 34.93 -3.65 -3.47
CA TRP A 17 35.24 -4.78 -2.60
C TRP A 17 36.70 -5.23 -2.81
N GLY A 18 37.58 -4.70 -1.97
CA GLY A 18 39.03 -4.85 -2.15
C GLY A 18 39.46 -4.24 -3.48
N ASP A 19 40.07 -5.05 -4.32
CA ASP A 19 40.52 -4.72 -5.70
C ASP A 19 39.46 -4.99 -6.80
N THR A 20 38.21 -5.15 -6.42
CA THR A 20 37.15 -5.44 -7.39
C THR A 20 36.02 -4.42 -7.27
N GLN A 21 35.69 -3.78 -8.39
CA GLN A 21 34.47 -2.97 -8.50
C GLN A 21 33.34 -3.84 -9.06
N ILE A 22 32.16 -3.71 -8.45
CA ILE A 22 30.93 -4.37 -8.91
C ILE A 22 29.87 -3.29 -9.02
N GLU A 23 29.34 -3.13 -10.22
CA GLU A 23 28.29 -2.17 -10.52
C GLU A 23 26.97 -2.92 -10.74
N GLN A 24 25.94 -2.55 -10.02
CA GLN A 24 24.59 -3.07 -10.22
C GLN A 24 23.78 -2.06 -11.03
N GLN A 25 23.38 -2.49 -12.22
CA GLN A 25 22.58 -1.73 -13.16
C GLN A 25 21.16 -2.32 -13.19
N THR A 26 20.14 -1.52 -12.87
CA THR A 26 18.76 -1.96 -12.82
C THR A 26 17.81 -0.77 -12.92
N ALA A 27 16.67 -0.96 -13.55
CA ALA A 27 15.50 -0.08 -13.48
C ALA A 27 14.36 -0.75 -12.71
N PHE A 28 14.69 -1.73 -11.84
CA PHE A 28 13.70 -2.39 -11.00
C PHE A 28 12.98 -1.37 -10.10
N PRO A 29 11.65 -1.42 -9.97
CA PRO A 29 10.74 -2.48 -10.42
C PRO A 29 10.14 -2.27 -11.82
N ASP A 30 10.48 -1.21 -12.55
CA ASP A 30 9.93 -0.97 -13.89
C ASP A 30 10.39 -2.02 -14.91
N GLU A 31 11.58 -2.56 -14.70
CA GLU A 31 12.12 -3.72 -15.40
C GLU A 31 12.30 -4.90 -14.44
N GLU A 32 11.97 -6.09 -14.91
CA GLU A 32 11.98 -7.32 -14.11
C GLU A 32 13.37 -7.95 -14.02
N GLY A 33 14.40 -7.16 -13.72
CA GLY A 33 15.74 -7.70 -13.65
C GLY A 33 16.82 -6.74 -13.21
N SER A 34 18.02 -7.31 -13.03
CA SER A 34 19.22 -6.59 -12.61
C SER A 34 20.45 -7.17 -13.27
N THR A 35 21.40 -6.32 -13.62
CA THR A 35 22.69 -6.71 -14.20
C THR A 35 23.83 -6.29 -13.29
N LEU A 36 24.70 -7.22 -12.93
CA LEU A 36 25.97 -6.91 -12.28
C LEU A 36 27.08 -6.87 -13.33
N VAL A 37 27.87 -5.82 -13.30
CA VAL A 37 29.12 -5.70 -14.07
C VAL A 37 30.28 -5.84 -13.09
N ILE A 38 31.11 -6.86 -13.31
CA ILE A 38 32.22 -7.21 -12.42
C ILE A 38 33.53 -6.77 -13.03
N SER A 39 34.33 -6.04 -12.28
CA SER A 39 35.58 -5.45 -12.78
C SER A 39 36.70 -5.56 -11.74
N PRO A 40 37.44 -6.68 -11.69
CA PRO A 40 38.68 -6.77 -10.95
C PRO A 40 39.71 -5.76 -11.51
N GLU A 41 40.44 -5.10 -10.64
CA GLU A 41 41.48 -4.12 -11.05
C GLU A 41 42.69 -4.82 -11.68
N LYS A 42 43.00 -6.03 -11.18
CA LYS A 42 44.14 -6.84 -11.63
C LYS A 42 43.70 -8.27 -11.91
N GLY A 43 44.00 -8.75 -13.13
CA GLY A 43 43.84 -10.14 -13.50
C GLY A 43 42.39 -10.65 -13.39
N LYS A 44 42.25 -11.81 -12.74
CA LYS A 44 40.97 -12.48 -12.49
C LYS A 44 40.79 -12.72 -11.00
N LYS A 45 39.55 -12.75 -10.54
CA LYS A 45 39.23 -12.98 -9.14
C LYS A 45 38.16 -14.03 -8.97
N GLU A 46 38.41 -15.02 -8.14
CA GLU A 46 37.45 -16.07 -7.83
C GLU A 46 36.63 -15.69 -6.60
N PHE A 47 35.31 -15.71 -6.76
CA PHE A 47 34.37 -15.56 -5.64
C PHE A 47 32.97 -16.06 -6.04
N THR A 48 32.12 -16.25 -5.04
CA THR A 48 30.74 -16.67 -5.20
C THR A 48 29.80 -15.47 -5.11
N LEU A 49 28.93 -15.32 -6.10
CA LEU A 49 27.76 -14.46 -6.04
C LEU A 49 26.56 -15.25 -5.51
N LEU A 50 25.86 -14.71 -4.51
CA LEU A 50 24.60 -15.24 -4.00
C LEU A 50 23.50 -14.23 -4.23
N PHE A 51 22.58 -14.54 -5.12
CA PHE A 51 21.43 -13.70 -5.42
C PHE A 51 20.24 -14.15 -4.57
N ARG A 52 19.70 -13.25 -3.77
CA ARG A 52 18.46 -13.51 -3.05
C ARG A 52 17.31 -13.64 -4.05
N ILE A 53 16.54 -14.70 -3.90
CA ILE A 53 15.33 -14.94 -4.69
C ILE A 53 14.12 -14.61 -3.80
N PRO A 54 13.37 -13.55 -4.12
CA PRO A 54 12.20 -13.16 -3.37
C PRO A 54 11.06 -14.18 -3.52
N GLU A 55 10.23 -14.31 -2.48
CA GLU A 55 9.09 -15.25 -2.45
C GLU A 55 8.02 -14.98 -3.54
N TRP A 56 7.95 -13.74 -4.03
CA TRP A 56 7.03 -13.38 -5.10
C TRP A 56 7.48 -13.84 -6.49
N THR A 57 8.72 -14.32 -6.64
CA THR A 57 9.24 -14.88 -7.90
C THR A 57 9.09 -16.39 -7.89
N LYS A 58 8.50 -16.94 -8.95
CA LYS A 58 8.43 -18.38 -9.14
C LYS A 58 9.81 -18.91 -9.54
N PRO A 59 10.39 -19.89 -8.81
CA PRO A 59 11.74 -20.39 -9.10
C PRO A 59 11.93 -20.88 -10.55
N GLU A 60 10.90 -21.50 -11.11
CA GLU A 60 10.89 -22.00 -12.49
C GLU A 60 10.90 -20.90 -13.56
N ALA A 61 10.45 -19.70 -13.20
CA ALA A 61 10.46 -18.54 -14.11
C ALA A 61 11.77 -17.75 -14.06
N LEU A 62 12.58 -17.99 -13.03
CA LEU A 62 13.87 -17.32 -12.85
C LEU A 62 14.81 -17.58 -14.03
N ARG A 63 15.53 -16.54 -14.46
CA ARG A 63 16.57 -16.66 -15.48
C ARG A 63 17.83 -15.96 -15.02
N LEU A 64 18.95 -16.70 -15.10
CA LEU A 64 20.29 -16.17 -14.85
C LEU A 64 21.14 -16.39 -16.08
N SER A 65 21.88 -15.37 -16.47
CA SER A 65 22.86 -15.48 -17.55
C SER A 65 24.18 -14.81 -17.19
N VAL A 66 25.27 -15.33 -17.74
CA VAL A 66 26.61 -14.75 -17.64
C VAL A 66 27.11 -14.50 -19.05
N ASN A 67 27.44 -13.23 -19.35
CA ASN A 67 27.87 -12.80 -20.66
C ASN A 67 26.92 -13.29 -21.78
N GLY A 68 25.60 -13.20 -21.52
CA GLY A 68 24.54 -13.64 -22.43
C GLY A 68 24.30 -15.15 -22.48
N LYS A 69 25.12 -15.98 -21.81
CA LYS A 69 24.92 -17.42 -21.75
C LYS A 69 24.10 -17.81 -20.54
N ARG A 70 22.94 -18.47 -20.76
CA ARG A 70 22.06 -18.95 -19.71
C ARG A 70 22.79 -19.95 -18.81
N GLN A 71 22.54 -19.83 -17.50
CA GLN A 71 23.04 -20.73 -16.47
C GLN A 71 21.88 -21.58 -15.93
N ASN A 72 22.15 -22.85 -15.70
CA ASN A 72 21.27 -23.70 -14.91
C ASN A 72 21.48 -23.35 -13.44
N VAL A 73 20.41 -23.00 -12.76
CA VAL A 73 20.47 -22.56 -11.38
C VAL A 73 19.47 -23.31 -10.52
N THR A 74 19.84 -23.54 -9.27
CA THR A 74 18.97 -24.12 -8.26
C THR A 74 18.87 -23.14 -7.11
N VAL A 75 17.65 -22.89 -6.66
CA VAL A 75 17.40 -22.06 -5.47
C VAL A 75 17.60 -22.94 -4.24
N LYS A 76 18.49 -22.52 -3.36
CA LYS A 76 18.74 -23.17 -2.08
C LYS A 76 18.69 -22.10 -0.98
N GLU A 77 17.89 -22.33 0.06
CA GLU A 77 17.75 -21.42 1.20
C GLU A 77 17.44 -19.96 0.79
N GLY A 78 16.63 -19.80 -0.28
CA GLY A 78 16.24 -18.49 -0.80
C GLY A 78 17.30 -17.77 -1.66
N TYR A 79 18.39 -18.47 -2.04
CA TYR A 79 19.46 -17.92 -2.88
C TYR A 79 19.78 -18.80 -4.09
N VAL A 80 20.22 -18.13 -5.14
CA VAL A 80 20.95 -18.77 -6.24
C VAL A 80 22.42 -18.45 -6.08
N SER A 81 23.25 -19.48 -6.09
CA SER A 81 24.70 -19.38 -5.92
C SER A 81 25.41 -19.54 -7.28
N LEU A 82 26.38 -18.69 -7.54
CA LEU A 82 27.22 -18.71 -8.75
C LEU A 82 28.69 -18.55 -8.38
N ASN A 83 29.42 -19.67 -8.22
CA ASN A 83 30.86 -19.67 -8.01
C ASN A 83 31.58 -19.62 -9.36
N ARG A 84 32.51 -18.67 -9.48
CA ARG A 84 33.22 -18.47 -10.74
C ARG A 84 34.48 -17.63 -10.57
N THR A 85 35.45 -17.82 -11.48
CA THR A 85 36.55 -16.92 -11.68
C THR A 85 36.12 -15.79 -12.62
N TRP A 86 36.06 -14.57 -12.09
CA TRP A 86 35.55 -13.37 -12.77
C TRP A 86 36.67 -12.61 -13.48
N SER A 87 36.36 -12.11 -14.66
CA SER A 87 37.22 -11.23 -15.47
C SER A 87 36.62 -9.82 -15.54
N LYS A 88 37.46 -8.84 -15.86
CA LYS A 88 36.99 -7.46 -16.04
C LYS A 88 35.95 -7.36 -17.14
N GLY A 89 34.80 -6.76 -16.80
CA GLY A 89 33.66 -6.56 -17.69
C GLY A 89 32.70 -7.74 -17.77
N ASP A 90 32.90 -8.80 -16.97
CA ASP A 90 31.91 -9.88 -16.90
C ASP A 90 30.55 -9.34 -16.42
N LYS A 91 29.49 -9.75 -17.14
CA LYS A 91 28.11 -9.35 -16.86
C LYS A 91 27.27 -10.52 -16.40
N VAL A 92 26.64 -10.37 -15.26
CA VAL A 92 25.65 -11.32 -14.73
C VAL A 92 24.29 -10.67 -14.74
N ARG A 93 23.36 -11.20 -15.54
CA ARG A 93 21.97 -10.72 -15.58
C ARG A 93 21.07 -11.72 -14.90
N LEU A 94 20.34 -11.22 -13.90
CA LEU A 94 19.27 -11.91 -13.21
C LEU A 94 17.94 -11.34 -13.68
N GLU A 95 17.01 -12.18 -14.12
CA GLU A 95 15.62 -11.82 -14.42
C GLU A 95 14.71 -12.43 -13.36
N LEU A 96 13.83 -11.61 -12.81
CA LEU A 96 12.90 -11.91 -11.75
C LEU A 96 11.47 -11.60 -12.23
N PRO A 97 10.87 -12.48 -13.05
CA PRO A 97 9.52 -12.22 -13.58
C PRO A 97 8.50 -12.02 -12.47
N MET A 98 7.76 -10.92 -12.57
CA MET A 98 6.69 -10.58 -11.63
C MET A 98 5.34 -11.12 -12.12
N HIS A 99 4.43 -11.37 -11.20
CA HIS A 99 3.05 -11.75 -11.50
C HIS A 99 2.09 -11.08 -10.51
N LEU A 100 0.83 -10.98 -10.94
CA LEU A 100 -0.25 -10.50 -10.09
C LEU A 100 -0.55 -11.47 -8.96
N ARG A 101 -0.77 -10.94 -7.78
CA ARG A 101 -1.20 -11.66 -6.58
C ARG A 101 -2.27 -10.86 -5.86
N ALA A 102 -3.21 -11.55 -5.23
CA ALA A 102 -4.18 -10.95 -4.33
C ALA A 102 -3.94 -11.52 -2.92
N ILE A 103 -3.89 -10.66 -1.93
CA ILE A 103 -3.71 -11.04 -0.53
C ILE A 103 -4.92 -10.53 0.25
N ALA A 104 -5.65 -11.46 0.87
CA ALA A 104 -6.76 -11.12 1.76
C ALA A 104 -6.24 -10.41 3.01
N LEU A 105 -6.99 -9.46 3.54
CA LEU A 105 -6.67 -8.85 4.81
C LEU A 105 -6.82 -9.87 5.96
N PRO A 106 -5.98 -9.78 7.00
CA PRO A 106 -5.95 -10.75 8.09
C PRO A 106 -7.16 -10.67 9.03
N ASP A 107 -7.98 -9.62 8.90
CA ASP A 107 -9.19 -9.39 9.70
C ASP A 107 -10.40 -10.26 9.30
N GLY A 108 -10.23 -11.12 8.27
CA GLY A 108 -11.30 -11.96 7.74
C GLY A 108 -12.33 -11.21 6.88
N SER A 109 -12.15 -9.94 6.62
CA SER A 109 -13.01 -9.17 5.72
C SER A 109 -12.85 -9.61 4.26
N ALA A 110 -13.83 -9.26 3.42
CA ALA A 110 -13.77 -9.51 1.98
C ALA A 110 -12.89 -8.47 1.23
N ASN A 111 -11.87 -7.93 1.89
CA ASN A 111 -10.95 -6.95 1.33
C ASN A 111 -9.63 -7.61 0.92
N TYR A 112 -9.13 -7.21 -0.22
CA TYR A 112 -7.91 -7.74 -0.80
C TYR A 112 -6.95 -6.61 -1.18
N SER A 113 -5.67 -6.82 -0.95
CA SER A 113 -4.61 -6.02 -1.56
C SER A 113 -4.14 -6.70 -2.86
N ILE A 114 -3.97 -5.91 -3.91
CA ILE A 114 -3.49 -6.39 -5.21
C ILE A 114 -2.02 -6.02 -5.34
N LEU A 115 -1.20 -7.00 -5.68
CA LEU A 115 0.24 -6.83 -5.83
C LEU A 115 0.70 -7.32 -7.22
N TYR A 116 1.73 -6.68 -7.75
CA TYR A 116 2.50 -7.18 -8.88
C TYR A 116 3.96 -7.33 -8.46
N GLY A 117 4.42 -8.56 -8.34
CA GLY A 117 5.69 -8.84 -7.67
C GLY A 117 5.69 -8.28 -6.23
N PRO A 118 6.66 -7.43 -5.86
CA PRO A 118 6.70 -6.78 -4.53
C PRO A 118 5.85 -5.52 -4.44
N ILE A 119 5.25 -5.06 -5.55
CA ILE A 119 4.63 -3.75 -5.65
C ILE A 119 3.16 -3.83 -5.32
N VAL A 120 2.71 -3.05 -4.34
CA VAL A 120 1.29 -2.83 -4.06
C VAL A 120 0.71 -1.92 -5.15
N LEU A 121 -0.39 -2.36 -5.75
CA LEU A 121 -1.14 -1.59 -6.74
C LEU A 121 -2.31 -0.86 -6.07
N ALA A 122 -2.49 0.39 -6.46
CA ALA A 122 -3.55 1.23 -5.95
C ALA A 122 -4.18 2.08 -7.07
N ALA A 123 -5.38 2.57 -6.83
CA ALA A 123 -6.08 3.42 -7.78
C ALA A 123 -6.26 4.83 -7.26
N ARG A 124 -6.23 5.82 -8.16
CA ARG A 124 -6.58 7.20 -7.87
C ARG A 124 -8.09 7.35 -7.83
N LEU A 125 -8.58 8.03 -6.81
CA LEU A 125 -10.02 8.33 -6.63
C LEU A 125 -10.33 9.83 -6.77
N GLY A 126 -9.41 10.62 -7.29
CA GLY A 126 -9.59 12.06 -7.47
C GLY A 126 -8.95 12.93 -6.39
N LYS A 127 -9.31 14.21 -6.39
CA LYS A 127 -8.74 15.24 -5.49
C LYS A 127 -9.81 15.98 -4.69
N GLN A 128 -11.04 15.47 -4.62
CA GLN A 128 -12.13 16.19 -3.94
C GLN A 128 -11.84 16.38 -2.46
N ASN A 129 -12.15 17.57 -1.96
CA ASN A 129 -12.00 17.97 -0.56
C ASN A 129 -10.57 17.76 -0.01
N GLN A 130 -9.56 18.11 -0.82
CA GLN A 130 -8.15 18.03 -0.43
C GLN A 130 -7.47 19.42 -0.41
N ASP A 131 -8.22 20.50 -0.51
CA ASP A 131 -7.68 21.86 -0.49
C ASP A 131 -7.00 22.12 0.87
N GLY A 132 -5.75 22.57 0.81
CA GLY A 132 -4.93 22.81 2.01
C GLY A 132 -4.41 21.57 2.73
N MET A 133 -4.59 20.36 2.16
CA MET A 133 -4.14 19.10 2.79
C MET A 133 -2.82 18.56 2.22
N PHE A 134 -2.05 19.38 1.54
CA PHE A 134 -0.76 18.97 1.02
C PHE A 134 0.32 19.13 2.08
N ALA A 135 1.25 18.17 2.11
CA ALA A 135 2.44 18.31 2.94
C ALA A 135 3.21 19.57 2.54
N ASP A 136 3.55 20.37 3.52
CA ASP A 136 4.47 21.49 3.38
C ASP A 136 5.76 21.20 4.14
N ASP A 137 6.70 22.16 4.12
CA ASP A 137 7.96 22.06 4.82
C ASP A 137 7.81 22.20 6.35
N SER A 138 6.59 22.32 6.88
CA SER A 138 6.38 22.44 8.31
C SER A 138 6.63 21.11 9.02
N ARG A 139 7.20 21.20 10.20
CA ARG A 139 7.60 20.06 11.02
C ARG A 139 6.43 19.20 11.52
N GLY A 140 5.22 19.70 11.40
CA GLY A 140 3.99 19.03 11.79
C GLY A 140 3.42 18.10 10.74
N GLY A 141 4.18 17.82 9.68
CA GLY A 141 3.90 17.05 8.48
C GLY A 141 2.50 16.45 8.47
N HIS A 142 1.70 16.87 7.58
CA HIS A 142 0.27 16.78 7.65
C HIS A 142 -0.28 15.38 7.67
N ILE A 143 -1.03 15.09 8.70
CA ILE A 143 -2.04 14.04 8.68
C ILE A 143 -3.15 14.58 7.79
N ALA A 144 -3.28 14.03 6.58
CA ALA A 144 -4.38 14.35 5.68
C ALA A 144 -5.69 13.80 6.26
N ALA A 145 -6.27 14.54 7.20
CA ALA A 145 -7.55 14.23 7.82
C ALA A 145 -8.67 15.02 7.15
N GLY A 146 -8.93 14.71 5.88
CA GLY A 146 -10.08 15.30 5.17
C GLY A 146 -11.39 14.59 5.43
N PRO A 147 -12.52 15.19 5.05
CA PRO A 147 -13.82 14.54 5.15
C PRO A 147 -13.80 13.19 4.43
N ARG A 148 -14.31 12.17 5.10
CA ARG A 148 -14.43 10.83 4.50
C ARG A 148 -15.49 10.88 3.40
N LEU A 149 -15.18 10.26 2.26
CA LEU A 149 -16.19 10.02 1.25
C LEU A 149 -17.12 8.89 1.71
N PRO A 150 -18.41 8.94 1.35
CA PRO A 150 -19.36 7.86 1.70
C PRO A 150 -18.88 6.51 1.16
N LEU A 151 -18.89 5.47 1.98
CA LEU A 151 -18.44 4.12 1.60
C LEU A 151 -19.25 3.54 0.44
N GLN A 152 -20.53 3.93 0.29
CA GLN A 152 -21.38 3.52 -0.83
C GLN A 152 -20.85 4.02 -2.19
N THR A 153 -20.03 5.06 -2.19
CA THR A 153 -19.47 5.66 -3.40
C THR A 153 -18.11 5.08 -3.78
N MET A 154 -17.54 4.22 -2.93
CA MET A 154 -16.22 3.61 -3.16
C MET A 154 -16.30 2.46 -4.14
N PRO A 155 -15.27 2.26 -4.98
CA PRO A 155 -15.23 1.14 -5.91
C PRO A 155 -15.22 -0.20 -5.18
N VAL A 156 -15.99 -1.15 -5.72
CA VAL A 156 -16.07 -2.53 -5.27
C VAL A 156 -15.89 -3.43 -6.50
N ILE A 157 -15.08 -4.46 -6.40
CA ILE A 157 -14.97 -5.47 -7.46
C ILE A 157 -16.12 -6.44 -7.31
N VAL A 158 -16.91 -6.60 -8.39
CA VAL A 158 -18.09 -7.47 -8.40
C VAL A 158 -17.71 -8.77 -9.10
N GLY A 159 -17.63 -9.86 -8.34
CA GLY A 159 -17.25 -11.15 -8.90
C GLY A 159 -16.89 -12.19 -7.84
N ASP A 160 -16.30 -13.29 -8.32
CA ASP A 160 -15.77 -14.34 -7.45
C ASP A 160 -14.35 -13.96 -6.97
N LYS A 161 -14.14 -13.99 -5.67
CA LYS A 161 -12.83 -13.75 -5.03
C LYS A 161 -11.73 -14.66 -5.57
N ASN A 162 -12.05 -15.88 -5.98
CA ASN A 162 -11.08 -16.82 -6.54
C ASN A 162 -10.63 -16.42 -7.96
N ASN A 163 -11.37 -15.53 -8.61
CA ASN A 163 -11.09 -15.06 -9.96
C ASN A 163 -10.74 -13.57 -10.02
N LEU A 164 -10.46 -12.96 -8.88
CA LEU A 164 -10.16 -11.53 -8.75
C LEU A 164 -9.13 -11.02 -9.77
N LEU A 165 -8.05 -11.76 -9.98
CA LEU A 165 -6.96 -11.33 -10.84
C LEU A 165 -7.33 -11.29 -12.33
N SER A 166 -8.40 -11.97 -12.76
CA SER A 166 -8.88 -11.90 -14.14
C SER A 166 -9.50 -10.55 -14.50
N HIS A 167 -9.88 -9.76 -13.51
CA HIS A 167 -10.35 -8.38 -13.70
C HIS A 167 -9.24 -7.38 -14.06
N LEU A 168 -7.97 -7.80 -13.97
CA LEU A 168 -6.81 -6.94 -14.21
C LEU A 168 -6.17 -7.25 -15.56
N LYS A 169 -6.03 -6.21 -16.38
CA LYS A 169 -5.37 -6.31 -17.69
C LYS A 169 -4.23 -5.29 -17.77
N LYS A 170 -3.02 -5.78 -18.10
CA LYS A 170 -1.84 -4.92 -18.24
C LYS A 170 -2.05 -3.88 -19.35
N VAL A 171 -1.69 -2.63 -19.07
CA VAL A 171 -1.74 -1.54 -20.04
C VAL A 171 -0.45 -1.56 -20.85
N GLU A 172 -0.57 -1.68 -22.16
CA GLU A 172 0.58 -1.67 -23.06
C GLU A 172 1.32 -0.33 -23.01
N GLY A 173 2.64 -0.38 -23.01
CA GLY A 173 3.50 0.81 -22.98
C GLY A 173 3.53 1.54 -21.61
N LYS A 174 2.80 1.08 -20.60
CA LYS A 174 2.85 1.66 -19.24
C LYS A 174 3.34 0.63 -18.24
N PRO A 175 4.59 0.73 -17.77
CA PRO A 175 5.12 -0.20 -16.77
C PRO A 175 4.28 -0.22 -15.51
N LEU A 176 4.04 -1.41 -14.95
CA LEU A 176 3.37 -1.63 -13.67
C LEU A 176 1.92 -1.08 -13.61
N THR A 177 1.28 -0.80 -14.74
CA THR A 177 -0.07 -0.24 -14.83
C THR A 177 -1.05 -1.27 -15.39
N PHE A 178 -2.22 -1.36 -14.77
CA PHE A 178 -3.28 -2.28 -15.18
C PHE A 178 -4.62 -1.54 -15.24
N THR A 179 -5.51 -1.97 -16.13
CA THR A 179 -6.93 -1.62 -16.06
C THR A 179 -7.65 -2.63 -15.19
N LEU A 180 -8.63 -2.16 -14.43
CA LEU A 180 -9.49 -2.97 -13.57
C LEU A 180 -10.91 -2.92 -14.10
N SER A 181 -11.49 -4.09 -14.39
CA SER A 181 -12.86 -4.28 -14.87
C SER A 181 -13.75 -4.92 -13.82
N GLY A 182 -15.08 -4.94 -14.07
CA GLY A 182 -16.04 -5.50 -13.14
C GLY A 182 -16.18 -4.69 -11.86
N VAL A 183 -16.09 -3.37 -11.95
CA VAL A 183 -16.10 -2.47 -10.80
C VAL A 183 -17.43 -1.74 -10.68
N TYR A 184 -18.00 -1.72 -9.51
CA TYR A 184 -19.16 -0.90 -9.16
C TYR A 184 -18.74 0.24 -8.21
N PRO A 185 -19.27 1.46 -8.29
CA PRO A 185 -20.17 1.99 -9.34
C PRO A 185 -19.53 2.05 -10.74
N GLU A 186 -20.36 2.00 -11.79
CA GLU A 186 -19.96 1.96 -13.20
C GLU A 186 -18.98 3.08 -13.61
N ARG A 187 -19.06 4.25 -12.96
CA ARG A 187 -18.10 5.34 -13.17
C ARG A 187 -16.62 4.98 -12.95
N TYR A 188 -16.36 3.86 -12.28
CA TYR A 188 -15.02 3.33 -12.01
C TYR A 188 -14.65 2.16 -12.94
N GLU A 189 -15.57 1.73 -13.81
CA GLU A 189 -15.29 0.67 -14.77
C GLU A 189 -14.12 1.04 -15.67
N GLY A 190 -13.16 0.13 -15.82
CA GLY A 190 -11.94 0.37 -16.59
C GLY A 190 -10.94 1.33 -15.93
N MET A 191 -11.11 1.64 -14.65
CA MET A 191 -10.15 2.47 -13.93
C MET A 191 -8.75 1.84 -13.93
N THR A 192 -7.71 2.66 -13.77
CA THR A 192 -6.34 2.16 -13.71
C THR A 192 -5.89 1.94 -12.27
N VAL A 193 -5.13 0.87 -12.07
CA VAL A 193 -4.33 0.63 -10.88
C VAL A 193 -2.85 0.70 -11.25
N GLU A 194 -2.09 1.35 -10.40
CA GLU A 194 -0.67 1.65 -10.60
C GLU A 194 0.10 1.51 -9.28
N PRO A 195 1.45 1.54 -9.28
CA PRO A 195 2.21 1.45 -8.05
C PRO A 195 1.79 2.49 -7.01
N PHE A 196 1.50 2.04 -5.80
CA PHE A 196 1.08 2.92 -4.71
C PHE A 196 2.11 4.04 -4.46
N PHE A 197 3.40 3.75 -4.57
CA PHE A 197 4.47 4.75 -4.40
C PHE A 197 4.51 5.85 -5.47
N ARG A 198 3.67 5.76 -6.53
CA ARG A 198 3.49 6.79 -7.57
C ARG A 198 2.26 7.66 -7.36
N LEU A 199 1.49 7.38 -6.32
CA LEU A 199 0.28 8.13 -6.03
C LEU A 199 0.59 9.30 -5.09
N TYR A 200 0.55 10.51 -5.62
CA TYR A 200 0.76 11.75 -4.88
C TYR A 200 -0.46 12.64 -4.97
N GLU A 201 -0.72 13.41 -3.91
CA GLU A 201 -1.72 14.46 -3.88
C GLU A 201 -3.09 14.04 -4.44
N CYS A 202 -3.55 12.87 -4.05
CA CYS A 202 -4.83 12.33 -4.48
C CYS A 202 -5.42 11.41 -3.41
N ARG A 203 -6.74 11.28 -3.44
CA ARG A 203 -7.40 10.16 -2.77
C ARG A 203 -7.05 8.89 -3.51
N TYR A 204 -6.87 7.81 -2.77
CA TYR A 204 -6.48 6.52 -3.36
C TYR A 204 -7.19 5.36 -2.69
N MET A 205 -7.17 4.23 -3.35
CA MET A 205 -7.67 2.96 -2.83
C MET A 205 -6.62 1.87 -2.98
N VAL A 206 -6.30 1.20 -1.88
CA VAL A 206 -5.29 0.13 -1.79
C VAL A 206 -5.95 -1.22 -1.52
N TYR A 207 -7.05 -1.21 -0.76
CA TYR A 207 -7.80 -2.40 -0.37
C TYR A 207 -9.10 -2.49 -1.15
N TRP A 208 -9.34 -3.62 -1.76
CA TRP A 208 -10.43 -3.84 -2.69
C TRP A 208 -11.46 -4.77 -2.10
N PRO A 209 -12.66 -4.30 -1.79
CA PRO A 209 -13.77 -5.18 -1.50
C PRO A 209 -14.11 -6.02 -2.72
N VAL A 210 -14.25 -7.33 -2.54
CA VAL A 210 -14.68 -8.26 -3.58
C VAL A 210 -15.98 -8.89 -3.13
N LEU A 211 -17.05 -8.61 -3.81
CA LEU A 211 -18.39 -9.03 -3.44
C LEU A 211 -19.10 -9.70 -4.63
N SER A 212 -19.89 -10.74 -4.35
CA SER A 212 -20.87 -11.22 -5.29
C SER A 212 -21.96 -10.18 -5.52
N VAL A 213 -22.78 -10.36 -6.55
CA VAL A 213 -23.90 -9.45 -6.83
C VAL A 213 -24.88 -9.38 -5.64
N GLN A 214 -25.16 -10.53 -5.01
CA GLN A 214 -26.07 -10.58 -3.85
C GLN A 214 -25.46 -9.87 -2.61
N GLU A 215 -24.18 -10.10 -2.36
CA GLU A 215 -23.49 -9.42 -1.24
C GLU A 215 -23.41 -7.91 -1.46
N LEU A 216 -23.20 -7.45 -2.70
CA LEU A 216 -23.22 -6.03 -3.04
C LEU A 216 -24.59 -5.42 -2.76
N GLN A 217 -25.68 -6.06 -3.17
CA GLN A 217 -27.04 -5.60 -2.91
C GLN A 217 -27.32 -5.51 -1.42
N ALA A 218 -27.02 -6.56 -0.66
CA ALA A 218 -27.21 -6.57 0.78
C ALA A 218 -26.41 -5.45 1.48
N ARG A 219 -25.16 -5.23 1.05
CA ARG A 219 -24.34 -4.15 1.56
C ARG A 219 -24.90 -2.77 1.26
N GLN A 220 -25.42 -2.57 0.05
CA GLN A 220 -26.06 -1.30 -0.35
C GLN A 220 -27.29 -0.99 0.51
N GLU A 221 -28.13 -1.98 0.75
CA GLU A 221 -29.31 -1.84 1.62
C GLU A 221 -28.91 -1.48 3.06
N GLN A 222 -27.92 -2.18 3.60
CA GLN A 222 -27.40 -1.91 4.93
C GLN A 222 -26.82 -0.48 5.03
N LEU A 223 -25.95 -0.10 4.12
CA LEU A 223 -25.34 1.24 4.11
C LEU A 223 -26.39 2.35 3.95
N ALA A 224 -27.41 2.14 3.11
CA ALA A 224 -28.51 3.09 2.96
C ALA A 224 -29.31 3.26 4.27
N LYS A 225 -29.52 2.16 5.01
CA LYS A 225 -30.16 2.19 6.32
C LYS A 225 -29.32 2.95 7.35
N GLU A 226 -28.04 2.61 7.45
CA GLU A 226 -27.09 3.28 8.36
C GLU A 226 -26.96 4.78 8.08
N GLU A 227 -26.93 5.16 6.79
CA GLU A 227 -26.86 6.57 6.39
C GLU A 227 -28.14 7.30 6.78
N LYS A 228 -29.30 6.69 6.57
CA LYS A 228 -30.58 7.27 6.98
C LYS A 228 -30.65 7.47 8.49
N GLU A 229 -30.20 6.48 9.27
CA GLU A 229 -30.14 6.57 10.73
C GLU A 229 -29.16 7.65 11.19
N ARG A 230 -27.99 7.73 10.55
CA ARG A 230 -27.00 8.77 10.83
C ARG A 230 -27.51 10.16 10.46
N ALA A 231 -28.11 10.32 9.28
CA ALA A 231 -28.68 11.59 8.87
C ALA A 231 -29.81 12.07 9.80
N ALA A 232 -30.64 11.13 10.29
CA ALA A 232 -31.66 11.43 11.28
C ALA A 232 -31.03 11.89 12.63
N LEU A 233 -29.96 11.24 13.06
CA LEU A 233 -29.22 11.60 14.28
C LEU A 233 -28.53 12.95 14.11
N ASP A 234 -27.83 13.16 12.99
CA ASP A 234 -27.14 14.43 12.67
C ASP A 234 -28.15 15.59 12.60
N GLY A 235 -29.34 15.37 12.01
CA GLY A 235 -30.43 16.36 11.97
C GLY A 235 -30.99 16.73 13.35
N MET A 236 -30.84 15.86 14.34
CA MET A 236 -31.21 16.12 15.73
C MET A 236 -30.05 16.63 16.58
N THR A 237 -28.83 16.51 16.08
CA THR A 237 -27.60 16.85 16.82
C THR A 237 -27.22 18.29 16.52
N ALA A 238 -27.18 19.13 17.54
CA ALA A 238 -26.75 20.53 17.42
C ALA A 238 -25.22 20.65 17.44
N ASP A 239 -24.55 19.74 18.13
CA ASP A 239 -23.10 19.72 18.29
C ASP A 239 -22.63 18.37 18.84
N LYS A 240 -21.35 18.04 18.58
CA LYS A 240 -20.77 16.78 19.03
C LYS A 240 -19.27 16.93 19.26
N VAL A 241 -18.76 16.27 20.30
CA VAL A 241 -17.32 16.17 20.59
C VAL A 241 -16.92 14.70 20.68
N ILE A 242 -15.78 14.36 20.14
CA ILE A 242 -15.18 13.03 20.29
C ILE A 242 -14.17 13.11 21.43
N CYS A 243 -14.49 12.42 22.53
CA CYS A 243 -13.66 12.42 23.72
C CYS A 243 -12.29 11.79 23.42
N GLY A 244 -11.22 12.39 23.95
CA GLY A 244 -9.85 11.89 23.77
C GLY A 244 -9.18 12.27 22.45
N GLU A 245 -9.90 12.82 21.50
CA GLU A 245 -9.30 13.39 20.29
C GLU A 245 -8.94 14.85 20.52
N GLN A 246 -7.65 15.17 20.38
CA GLN A 246 -7.11 16.49 20.73
C GLN A 246 -7.82 17.64 20.02
N GLN A 247 -8.03 17.54 18.70
CA GLN A 247 -8.63 18.63 17.93
C GLN A 247 -10.11 18.84 18.24
N PRO A 248 -10.98 17.81 18.23
CA PRO A 248 -12.38 17.97 18.64
C PRO A 248 -12.56 18.53 20.05
N GLU A 249 -11.75 18.11 21.00
CA GLU A 249 -11.82 18.63 22.38
C GLU A 249 -11.32 20.07 22.49
N SER A 250 -10.27 20.44 21.76
CA SER A 250 -9.76 21.81 21.71
C SER A 250 -10.74 22.77 21.08
N ASP A 251 -11.41 22.36 19.99
CA ASP A 251 -12.45 23.16 19.32
C ASP A 251 -13.66 23.41 20.22
N HIS A 252 -13.92 22.52 21.17
CA HIS A 252 -14.95 22.63 22.19
C HIS A 252 -14.44 23.21 23.51
N PHE A 253 -13.24 23.81 23.51
CA PHE A 253 -12.65 24.49 24.67
C PHE A 253 -12.63 23.62 25.92
N ILE A 254 -12.15 22.39 25.81
CA ILE A 254 -12.09 21.48 26.96
C ILE A 254 -11.40 22.12 28.14
N ARG A 255 -12.00 21.95 29.33
CA ARG A 255 -11.39 22.21 30.63
C ARG A 255 -11.61 21.00 31.51
N MET A 256 -10.62 20.63 32.29
CA MET A 256 -10.71 19.39 33.09
C MET A 256 -9.76 19.41 34.29
N GLU A 257 -10.13 18.63 35.30
CA GLU A 257 -9.31 18.33 36.44
C GLU A 257 -9.51 16.86 36.82
N ASN A 258 -8.41 16.10 36.99
CA ASN A 258 -8.43 14.67 37.31
C ASN A 258 -9.34 13.86 36.37
N SER A 259 -9.14 14.03 35.09
CA SER A 259 -9.93 13.40 34.03
C SER A 259 -9.02 12.56 33.12
N ARG A 260 -9.55 11.43 32.66
CA ARG A 260 -8.89 10.57 31.67
C ARG A 260 -9.84 10.17 30.56
N THR A 261 -9.26 9.78 29.44
CA THR A 261 -9.98 9.27 28.28
C THR A 261 -9.56 7.86 27.97
N GLY A 262 -10.40 7.13 27.25
CA GLY A 262 -10.11 5.81 26.73
C GLY A 262 -10.97 5.52 25.50
N ASP A 263 -10.70 4.36 24.93
CA ASP A 263 -11.45 3.77 23.84
C ASP A 263 -11.83 2.34 24.25
N ASP A 264 -13.08 1.98 24.04
CA ASP A 264 -13.58 0.64 24.26
C ASP A 264 -14.40 0.21 23.04
N GLU A 265 -13.87 -0.76 22.29
CA GLU A 265 -14.46 -1.24 21.03
C GLU A 265 -14.83 -0.12 20.03
N GLY A 266 -14.00 0.94 19.95
CA GLY A 266 -14.23 2.10 19.10
C GLY A 266 -15.20 3.14 19.66
N ILE A 267 -15.62 2.99 20.91
CA ILE A 267 -16.40 3.99 21.65
C ILE A 267 -15.43 4.84 22.48
N HIS A 268 -15.21 6.05 22.08
CA HIS A 268 -14.41 7.01 22.82
C HIS A 268 -15.17 7.52 24.05
N TRP A 269 -14.52 7.48 25.17
CA TRP A 269 -15.12 7.96 26.43
C TRP A 269 -14.17 8.86 27.21
N ARG A 270 -14.74 9.67 28.11
CA ARG A 270 -14.03 10.46 29.10
C ARG A 270 -14.71 10.29 30.45
N GLU A 271 -13.90 10.05 31.48
CA GLU A 271 -14.35 10.06 32.88
C GLU A 271 -13.49 11.01 33.69
N ALA A 272 -14.02 11.46 34.82
CA ALA A 272 -13.31 12.31 35.75
C ALA A 272 -13.61 11.91 37.21
N ALA A 273 -12.55 11.81 38.00
CA ALA A 273 -12.67 11.83 39.46
C ALA A 273 -12.92 13.26 40.00
N GLY A 274 -12.53 14.27 39.19
CA GLY A 274 -12.86 15.67 39.40
C GLY A 274 -13.98 16.11 38.49
N TRP A 275 -13.64 16.91 37.44
CA TRP A 275 -14.61 17.41 36.50
C TRP A 275 -14.01 17.59 35.10
N PHE A 276 -14.85 17.68 34.07
CA PHE A 276 -14.55 18.20 32.77
C PHE A 276 -15.71 18.98 32.17
N SER A 277 -15.45 19.87 31.24
CA SER A 277 -16.46 20.66 30.54
C SER A 277 -16.09 20.92 29.09
N TYR A 278 -17.12 20.99 28.27
CA TYR A 278 -17.04 21.43 26.87
C TYR A 278 -17.96 22.60 26.61
N ARG A 279 -17.58 23.48 25.69
CA ARG A 279 -18.47 24.49 25.16
C ARG A 279 -19.20 23.91 23.97
N MET A 280 -20.47 23.57 24.16
CA MET A 280 -21.32 22.99 23.14
C MET A 280 -22.19 24.06 22.47
N LYS A 281 -22.42 23.91 21.16
CA LYS A 281 -23.41 24.69 20.43
C LYS A 281 -24.79 24.13 20.70
N THR A 282 -25.80 25.01 20.74
CA THR A 282 -27.20 24.61 20.87
C THR A 282 -28.01 25.19 19.72
N ASN A 283 -29.10 24.56 19.37
CA ASN A 283 -30.00 25.03 18.31
C ASN A 283 -31.00 26.09 18.74
N GLY A 284 -30.84 26.67 19.94
CA GLY A 284 -31.73 27.69 20.50
C GLY A 284 -33.11 27.17 20.95
N LYS A 285 -33.37 25.84 20.90
CA LYS A 285 -34.61 25.25 21.44
C LYS A 285 -34.54 25.15 22.95
N GLN A 286 -35.70 25.14 23.58
CA GLN A 286 -35.80 25.10 25.05
C GLN A 286 -35.31 23.84 25.71
N VAL A 287 -35.26 22.73 24.97
CA VAL A 287 -34.83 21.42 25.51
C VAL A 287 -33.70 20.88 24.65
N ASN A 288 -32.54 20.71 25.27
CA ASN A 288 -31.40 20.01 24.68
C ASN A 288 -31.11 18.77 25.56
N LYS A 289 -30.81 17.64 24.95
CA LYS A 289 -30.39 16.41 25.62
C LYS A 289 -28.93 16.14 25.25
N VAL A 290 -28.16 15.71 26.25
CA VAL A 290 -26.81 15.17 26.07
C VAL A 290 -26.94 13.66 26.03
N ARG A 291 -26.27 13.04 25.06
CA ARG A 291 -26.14 11.57 24.96
C ARG A 291 -24.72 11.16 25.23
#